data_b4678aff51fb89e75d49c4ade5080e5f
#
_entry.id   b4678aff51fb89e75d49c4ade5080e5f
#
_cell.length_a   1.000
_cell.length_b   1.000
_cell.length_c   1.000
_cell.angle_alpha   90.00
_cell.angle_beta   90.00
_cell.angle_gamma   90.00
#
_symmetry.space_group_name_H-M   'P 1'
#
loop_
_entity.id
_entity.type
_entity.pdbx_description
1 polymer ?
#
loop_
_entity_poly.entity_id
_entity_poly.type
_entity_poly.pdbx_seq_one_letter_code
_entity_poly.pdbx_strand_id
1 'polypeptide(L)'
;MRVLKLISQILVFIACVYLAKQLFTLDEIKLINTKNESNESFSHDLIIKENLLTGAFNKTKEEASHLSLITSQIIDAGSDILLSIGTSNKLDMNFTQSPYGFEIIDYLESLRTIRVRVDDPVSFAQFLADNGDGFEFEQNVRLKLPAVPEQRILEAEEPFSGLSMNWLGAKSDRRESGHGIKVAILDTGIDINHESLYGLDYSEVSLLDNGIDAGIGHGTGIASIIAGQTDEFLGLAPSSEVLSVKVLNSDGEGDSFTIAKGIVLAVDQGSDIINLSLGGFSSSAAMDQAIQYAKSKDVLLVSAVGNDGTEGVLYPARHKDVIAVSSVDAKSRVSSFASYGPEVDLAAPGVGIVTAWEDNHFVEFSGTSIATAFVTGALAHELSKSPSQNKNVIIEALYSNLDETEKPGKDIWAGRGVVNLRRLEQRNTPGIVDAAVVGYYFDSNNLSSSGTIPFQVTVQNQGTAWIQSMSLKVNYKGLEKNFRLGNMSAGESRSETLYFDSDSPDKTLSISSELSLLGQTDVLPKNNVRKSSLILP
;
A
#
# COMPACT_ATOMS: atom_id res chain seq x y z
N MET A 1 -28.95 -35.98 17.91
CA MET A 1 -28.95 -34.65 17.30
C MET A 1 -28.71 -34.66 15.78
N ARG A 2 -27.69 -35.32 15.22
CA ARG A 2 -27.46 -35.36 13.75
C ARG A 2 -28.63 -35.97 12.95
N VAL A 3 -29.27 -37.05 13.45
CA VAL A 3 -30.37 -37.72 12.75
C VAL A 3 -31.64 -36.86 12.73
N LEU A 4 -31.95 -36.13 13.80
CA LEU A 4 -33.09 -35.19 13.83
C LEU A 4 -32.90 -34.01 12.87
N LYS A 5 -31.66 -33.53 12.71
CA LYS A 5 -31.32 -32.45 11.78
C LYS A 5 -31.45 -32.94 10.32
N LEU A 6 -31.06 -34.18 10.06
CA LEU A 6 -31.20 -34.80 8.73
C LEU A 6 -32.68 -35.01 8.36
N ILE A 7 -33.54 -35.47 9.30
CA ILE A 7 -34.97 -35.65 9.11
C ILE A 7 -35.65 -34.31 8.86
N SER A 8 -35.30 -33.26 9.60
CA SER A 8 -35.78 -31.91 9.39
C SER A 8 -35.42 -31.39 7.97
N GLN A 9 -34.19 -31.60 7.54
CA GLN A 9 -33.72 -31.21 6.20
C GLN A 9 -34.46 -31.94 5.07
N ILE A 10 -34.74 -33.24 5.25
CA ILE A 10 -35.51 -34.04 4.28
C ILE A 10 -36.98 -33.57 4.21
N LEU A 11 -37.60 -33.23 5.34
CA LEU A 11 -39.00 -32.73 5.37
C LEU A 11 -39.09 -31.36 4.71
N VAL A 12 -38.13 -30.47 4.95
CA VAL A 12 -38.03 -29.16 4.30
C VAL A 12 -37.84 -29.32 2.79
N PHE A 13 -36.97 -30.24 2.35
CA PHE A 13 -36.77 -30.54 0.94
C PHE A 13 -38.06 -31.03 0.26
N ILE A 14 -38.80 -31.93 0.89
CA ILE A 14 -40.08 -32.46 0.36
C ILE A 14 -41.14 -31.32 0.26
N ALA A 15 -41.18 -30.43 1.25
CA ALA A 15 -42.10 -29.28 1.22
C ALA A 15 -41.71 -28.28 0.10
N CYS A 16 -40.43 -27.99 -0.06
CA CYS A 16 -39.93 -27.12 -1.14
C CYS A 16 -40.17 -27.69 -2.53
N VAL A 17 -40.00 -29.01 -2.74
CA VAL A 17 -40.29 -29.68 -4.00
C VAL A 17 -41.81 -29.68 -4.30
N TYR A 18 -42.65 -29.83 -3.26
CA TYR A 18 -44.09 -29.77 -3.43
C TYR A 18 -44.60 -28.37 -3.78
N LEU A 19 -44.07 -27.34 -3.13
CA LEU A 19 -44.35 -25.94 -3.46
C LEU A 19 -43.78 -25.53 -4.84
N ALA A 20 -42.59 -25.94 -5.16
CA ALA A 20 -41.97 -25.68 -6.48
C ALA A 20 -42.81 -26.32 -7.63
N LYS A 21 -43.39 -27.51 -7.41
CA LYS A 21 -44.30 -28.14 -8.38
C LYS A 21 -45.59 -27.36 -8.60
N GLN A 22 -46.02 -26.54 -7.64
CA GLN A 22 -47.21 -25.68 -7.80
C GLN A 22 -46.92 -24.35 -8.48
N LEU A 23 -45.66 -23.87 -8.38
CA LEU A 23 -45.25 -22.54 -8.84
C LEU A 23 -44.46 -22.57 -10.18
N PHE A 24 -43.88 -23.70 -10.56
CA PHE A 24 -43.03 -23.82 -11.77
C PHE A 24 -43.46 -24.95 -12.69
N THR A 25 -43.21 -24.82 -13.99
CA THR A 25 -43.43 -25.89 -14.97
C THR A 25 -42.35 -26.98 -14.82
N LEU A 26 -42.65 -28.21 -15.30
CA LEU A 26 -41.75 -29.37 -15.19
C LEU A 26 -40.37 -29.17 -15.84
N ASP A 27 -40.27 -28.29 -16.83
CA ASP A 27 -38.99 -27.98 -17.52
C ASP A 27 -38.12 -27.03 -16.69
N GLU A 28 -38.70 -26.13 -15.91
CA GLU A 28 -37.96 -25.24 -15.00
C GLU A 28 -37.38 -26.01 -13.79
N ILE A 29 -38.03 -27.06 -13.34
CA ILE A 29 -37.58 -27.94 -12.25
C ILE A 29 -36.36 -28.79 -12.70
N LYS A 30 -36.29 -29.20 -13.97
CA LYS A 30 -35.13 -29.92 -14.52
C LYS A 30 -33.88 -29.08 -14.61
N LEU A 31 -33.99 -27.78 -14.90
CA LEU A 31 -32.84 -26.88 -14.97
C LEU A 31 -32.18 -26.66 -13.59
N ILE A 32 -32.94 -26.74 -12.52
CA ILE A 32 -32.45 -26.58 -11.15
C ILE A 32 -31.64 -27.82 -10.71
N ASN A 33 -32.00 -29.02 -11.20
CA ASN A 33 -31.38 -30.27 -10.79
C ASN A 33 -30.07 -30.63 -11.52
N THR A 34 -29.73 -29.95 -12.63
CA THR A 34 -28.53 -30.29 -13.44
C THR A 34 -27.28 -29.48 -13.09
N LYS A 35 -27.33 -28.57 -12.12
CA LYS A 35 -26.22 -27.65 -11.82
C LYS A 35 -25.44 -27.90 -10.51
N ASN A 36 -25.74 -28.93 -9.72
CA ASN A 36 -25.10 -29.10 -8.41
C ASN A 36 -24.52 -30.51 -8.19
N GLU A 37 -23.23 -30.64 -8.44
CA GLU A 37 -22.35 -31.65 -7.84
C GLU A 37 -21.24 -30.95 -7.01
N SER A 38 -21.59 -30.42 -5.83
CA SER A 38 -20.66 -30.18 -4.73
C SER A 38 -21.42 -29.98 -3.41
N ASN A 39 -21.12 -30.82 -2.43
CA ASN A 39 -21.93 -31.08 -1.23
C ASN A 39 -21.95 -30.00 -0.12
N GLU A 40 -21.28 -28.86 -0.23
CA GLU A 40 -21.23 -27.84 0.83
C GLU A 40 -22.10 -26.60 0.57
N SER A 41 -22.41 -26.25 -0.66
CA SER A 41 -23.29 -25.11 -0.98
C SER A 41 -24.79 -25.41 -0.81
N PHE A 42 -25.15 -26.69 -0.69
CA PHE A 42 -26.53 -27.16 -0.72
C PHE A 42 -27.38 -26.72 0.47
N SER A 43 -26.82 -26.55 1.66
CA SER A 43 -27.59 -26.20 2.87
C SER A 43 -27.98 -24.72 2.91
N HIS A 44 -27.13 -23.83 2.41
CA HIS A 44 -27.39 -22.38 2.42
C HIS A 44 -28.42 -21.99 1.36
N ASP A 45 -28.31 -22.51 0.14
CA ASP A 45 -29.25 -22.28 -0.95
C ASP A 45 -30.68 -22.76 -0.61
N LEU A 46 -30.79 -23.82 0.21
CA LEU A 46 -32.09 -24.35 0.61
C LEU A 46 -32.80 -23.45 1.62
N ILE A 47 -32.09 -22.93 2.62
CA ILE A 47 -32.62 -22.04 3.66
C ILE A 47 -33.08 -20.71 3.04
N ILE A 48 -32.32 -20.18 2.10
CA ILE A 48 -32.66 -18.95 1.38
C ILE A 48 -33.93 -19.13 0.58
N LYS A 49 -34.09 -20.26 -0.13
CA LYS A 49 -35.27 -20.53 -0.95
C LYS A 49 -36.54 -20.77 -0.10
N GLU A 50 -36.41 -21.37 1.08
CA GLU A 50 -37.55 -21.59 2.00
C GLU A 50 -38.10 -20.27 2.55
N ASN A 51 -37.23 -19.37 3.02
CA ASN A 51 -37.62 -18.06 3.53
C ASN A 51 -38.18 -17.14 2.44
N LEU A 52 -37.62 -17.23 1.21
CA LEU A 52 -38.13 -16.51 0.04
C LEU A 52 -39.53 -16.99 -0.38
N LEU A 53 -39.82 -18.31 -0.29
CA LEU A 53 -41.11 -18.87 -0.66
C LEU A 53 -42.22 -18.54 0.37
N THR A 54 -41.89 -18.44 1.65
CA THR A 54 -42.86 -18.09 2.71
C THR A 54 -43.20 -16.60 2.75
N GLY A 55 -42.28 -15.71 2.36
CA GLY A 55 -42.51 -14.25 2.26
C GLY A 55 -43.14 -13.78 0.93
N ALA A 56 -43.10 -14.62 -0.11
CA ALA A 56 -43.36 -14.22 -1.50
C ALA A 56 -44.85 -14.36 -1.94
N PHE A 57 -45.79 -14.67 -1.05
CA PHE A 57 -47.19 -14.89 -1.45
C PHE A 57 -47.87 -13.69 -2.15
N ASN A 58 -47.21 -12.51 -2.17
CA ASN A 58 -47.70 -11.29 -2.83
C ASN A 58 -46.73 -10.67 -3.85
N LYS A 59 -45.59 -11.31 -4.19
CA LYS A 59 -44.57 -10.73 -5.11
C LYS A 59 -44.55 -11.41 -6.47
N THR A 60 -44.20 -10.66 -7.50
CA THR A 60 -43.99 -11.20 -8.86
C THR A 60 -42.76 -12.12 -8.90
N LYS A 61 -42.68 -13.01 -9.90
CA LYS A 61 -41.56 -13.93 -10.11
C LYS A 61 -40.21 -13.16 -10.26
N GLU A 62 -40.29 -11.97 -10.84
CA GLU A 62 -39.12 -11.09 -11.07
C GLU A 62 -38.64 -10.47 -9.76
N GLU A 63 -39.52 -10.00 -8.91
CA GLU A 63 -39.18 -9.48 -7.57
C GLU A 63 -38.61 -10.57 -6.67
N ALA A 64 -39.12 -11.79 -6.71
CA ALA A 64 -38.59 -12.92 -5.96
C ALA A 64 -37.16 -13.32 -6.43
N SER A 65 -36.91 -13.26 -7.74
CA SER A 65 -35.60 -13.52 -8.31
C SER A 65 -34.57 -12.43 -7.91
N HIS A 66 -34.99 -11.16 -7.96
CA HIS A 66 -34.16 -10.03 -7.54
C HIS A 66 -33.81 -10.09 -6.05
N LEU A 67 -34.79 -10.38 -5.19
CA LEU A 67 -34.58 -10.53 -3.75
C LEU A 67 -33.63 -11.70 -3.43
N SER A 68 -33.71 -12.82 -4.16
CA SER A 68 -32.81 -13.96 -4.02
C SER A 68 -31.37 -13.59 -4.37
N LEU A 69 -31.16 -12.80 -5.41
CA LEU A 69 -29.85 -12.33 -5.82
C LEU A 69 -29.23 -11.42 -4.75
N ILE A 70 -29.96 -10.43 -4.26
CA ILE A 70 -29.50 -9.54 -3.19
C ILE A 70 -29.15 -10.35 -1.93
N THR A 71 -30.01 -11.29 -1.53
CA THR A 71 -29.77 -12.14 -0.36
C THR A 71 -28.49 -12.97 -0.51
N SER A 72 -28.24 -13.54 -1.69
CA SER A 72 -26.99 -14.27 -1.97
C SER A 72 -25.78 -13.37 -1.85
N GLN A 73 -25.83 -12.16 -2.40
CA GLN A 73 -24.75 -11.18 -2.30
C GLN A 73 -24.47 -10.77 -0.86
N ILE A 74 -25.51 -10.60 -0.03
CA ILE A 74 -25.34 -10.29 1.40
C ILE A 74 -24.68 -11.44 2.14
N ILE A 75 -25.07 -12.69 1.86
CA ILE A 75 -24.47 -13.88 2.49
C ILE A 75 -22.99 -13.99 2.11
N ASP A 76 -22.66 -13.75 0.85
CA ASP A 76 -21.28 -13.77 0.36
C ASP A 76 -20.45 -12.63 0.99
N ALA A 77 -21.06 -11.47 1.26
CA ALA A 77 -20.41 -10.35 1.94
C ALA A 77 -20.20 -10.58 3.45
N GLY A 78 -20.94 -11.52 4.06
CA GLY A 78 -20.86 -11.82 5.49
C GLY A 78 -21.79 -10.96 6.34
N SER A 79 -21.58 -10.98 7.67
CA SER A 79 -22.45 -10.29 8.62
C SER A 79 -22.07 -8.84 8.93
N ASP A 80 -20.84 -8.42 8.59
CA ASP A 80 -20.32 -7.06 8.82
C ASP A 80 -20.29 -6.31 7.49
N ILE A 81 -21.25 -5.42 7.30
CA ILE A 81 -21.55 -4.78 6.01
C ILE A 81 -21.50 -3.26 6.17
N LEU A 82 -21.03 -2.60 5.12
CA LEU A 82 -21.09 -1.14 4.98
C LEU A 82 -22.24 -0.76 4.04
N LEU A 83 -23.05 0.20 4.49
CA LEU A 83 -24.14 0.80 3.72
C LEU A 83 -23.77 2.23 3.35
N SER A 84 -23.63 2.51 2.09
CA SER A 84 -23.52 3.87 1.55
C SER A 84 -24.90 4.44 1.25
N ILE A 85 -25.17 5.66 1.74
CA ILE A 85 -26.49 6.31 1.61
C ILE A 85 -26.43 7.33 0.48
N GLY A 86 -27.28 7.14 -0.53
CA GLY A 86 -27.42 8.07 -1.64
C GLY A 86 -27.79 9.50 -1.18
N THR A 87 -27.33 10.51 -1.91
CA THR A 87 -27.47 11.94 -1.57
C THR A 87 -28.94 12.41 -1.45
N SER A 88 -29.87 11.73 -2.10
CA SER A 88 -31.32 12.03 -2.07
C SER A 88 -32.01 11.53 -0.82
N ASN A 89 -31.41 10.60 -0.07
CA ASN A 89 -32.04 9.96 1.06
C ASN A 89 -31.69 10.66 2.38
N LYS A 90 -32.72 10.91 3.19
CA LYS A 90 -32.54 11.31 4.59
C LYS A 90 -32.58 10.03 5.42
N LEU A 91 -31.51 9.77 6.15
CA LEU A 91 -31.53 8.73 7.16
C LEU A 91 -32.34 9.24 8.36
N ASP A 92 -33.47 8.59 8.66
CA ASP A 92 -34.12 8.78 9.95
C ASP A 92 -33.39 7.88 10.96
N MET A 93 -32.46 8.46 11.75
CA MET A 93 -31.61 7.74 12.71
C MET A 93 -32.38 7.08 13.86
N ASN A 94 -33.71 7.07 13.83
CA ASN A 94 -34.55 6.34 14.79
C ASN A 94 -34.55 4.81 14.59
N PHE A 95 -33.72 4.27 13.66
CA PHE A 95 -33.61 2.83 13.37
C PHE A 95 -32.77 2.04 14.37
N THR A 96 -32.59 2.47 15.61
CA THR A 96 -31.72 1.80 16.60
C THR A 96 -32.16 0.39 17.03
N GLN A 97 -33.37 -0.05 16.70
CA GLN A 97 -33.81 -1.44 16.79
C GLN A 97 -34.63 -1.78 15.55
N SER A 98 -33.97 -2.34 14.56
CA SER A 98 -34.58 -2.59 13.26
C SER A 98 -35.38 -3.90 13.25
N PRO A 99 -36.64 -3.88 12.81
CA PRO A 99 -37.37 -5.08 12.45
C PRO A 99 -36.84 -5.76 11.18
N TYR A 100 -35.75 -5.20 10.59
CA TYR A 100 -35.21 -5.56 9.28
C TYR A 100 -33.97 -6.47 9.34
N GLY A 101 -33.71 -7.13 10.47
CA GLY A 101 -32.68 -8.15 10.58
C GLY A 101 -31.23 -7.64 10.57
N PHE A 102 -31.01 -6.38 10.96
CA PHE A 102 -29.69 -5.82 11.15
C PHE A 102 -29.63 -4.83 12.32
N GLU A 103 -28.44 -4.67 12.87
CA GLU A 103 -28.10 -3.70 13.91
C GLU A 103 -27.11 -2.66 13.36
N ILE A 104 -27.35 -1.36 13.62
CA ILE A 104 -26.39 -0.31 13.30
C ILE A 104 -25.29 -0.34 14.35
N ILE A 105 -24.06 -0.53 13.93
CA ILE A 105 -22.87 -0.57 14.78
C ILE A 105 -22.22 0.82 14.89
N ASP A 106 -22.07 1.52 13.75
CA ASP A 106 -21.45 2.85 13.72
C ASP A 106 -21.91 3.62 12.46
N TYR A 107 -21.69 4.94 12.47
CA TYR A 107 -22.06 5.83 11.36
C TYR A 107 -20.98 6.88 11.12
N LEU A 108 -20.52 6.97 9.88
CA LEU A 108 -19.56 7.96 9.42
C LEU A 108 -20.30 9.02 8.57
N GLU A 109 -20.71 10.11 9.23
CA GLU A 109 -21.56 11.15 8.65
C GLU A 109 -20.92 11.80 7.42
N SER A 110 -19.60 12.11 7.49
CA SER A 110 -18.85 12.77 6.42
C SER A 110 -18.88 12.00 5.11
N LEU A 111 -18.97 10.68 5.16
CA LEU A 111 -19.06 9.79 4.00
C LEU A 111 -20.47 9.20 3.80
N ARG A 112 -21.42 9.53 4.68
CA ARG A 112 -22.78 8.95 4.67
C ARG A 112 -22.77 7.43 4.62
N THR A 113 -21.84 6.81 5.36
CA THR A 113 -21.64 5.37 5.40
C THR A 113 -21.98 4.82 6.79
N ILE A 114 -22.79 3.78 6.84
CA ILE A 114 -23.18 3.09 8.07
C ILE A 114 -22.52 1.72 8.09
N ARG A 115 -21.95 1.35 9.24
CA ARG A 115 -21.56 -0.02 9.53
C ARG A 115 -22.72 -0.75 10.18
N VAL A 116 -23.12 -1.88 9.62
CA VAL A 116 -24.22 -2.70 10.15
C VAL A 116 -23.77 -4.14 10.39
N ARG A 117 -24.32 -4.74 11.45
CA ARG A 117 -24.27 -6.19 11.66
C ARG A 117 -25.58 -6.78 11.15
N VAL A 118 -25.49 -7.69 10.21
CA VAL A 118 -26.64 -8.36 9.62
C VAL A 118 -26.83 -9.72 10.30
N ASP A 119 -27.97 -9.87 11.02
CA ASP A 119 -28.35 -11.09 11.71
C ASP A 119 -29.33 -11.94 10.88
N ASP A 120 -30.16 -11.28 10.03
CA ASP A 120 -31.06 -11.94 9.09
C ASP A 120 -30.89 -11.36 7.68
N PRO A 121 -30.10 -12.03 6.81
CA PRO A 121 -29.86 -11.59 5.44
C PRO A 121 -31.13 -11.43 4.59
N VAL A 122 -32.16 -12.21 4.85
CA VAL A 122 -33.43 -12.16 4.08
C VAL A 122 -34.22 -10.89 4.39
N SER A 123 -34.38 -10.58 5.68
CA SER A 123 -35.03 -9.34 6.12
C SER A 123 -34.23 -8.10 5.69
N PHE A 124 -32.92 -8.17 5.73
CA PHE A 124 -32.06 -7.09 5.26
C PHE A 124 -32.13 -6.90 3.74
N ALA A 125 -32.14 -7.98 2.95
CA ALA A 125 -32.34 -7.90 1.50
C ALA A 125 -33.73 -7.29 1.16
N GLN A 126 -34.78 -7.61 1.96
CA GLN A 126 -36.08 -7.01 1.79
C GLN A 126 -36.04 -5.50 2.07
N PHE A 127 -35.35 -5.06 3.14
CA PHE A 127 -35.15 -3.65 3.44
C PHE A 127 -34.46 -2.91 2.26
N LEU A 128 -33.41 -3.49 1.69
CA LEU A 128 -32.70 -2.90 0.52
C LEU A 128 -33.65 -2.83 -0.70
N ALA A 129 -34.41 -3.88 -0.98
CA ALA A 129 -35.33 -3.91 -2.09
C ALA A 129 -36.50 -2.89 -1.94
N ASP A 130 -37.01 -2.70 -0.72
CA ASP A 130 -38.09 -1.76 -0.45
C ASP A 130 -37.65 -0.28 -0.48
N ASN A 131 -36.35 -0.01 -0.26
CA ASN A 131 -35.77 1.34 -0.31
C ASN A 131 -35.10 1.68 -1.64
N GLY A 132 -35.07 0.75 -2.60
CA GLY A 132 -34.58 0.94 -3.96
C GLY A 132 -33.11 1.42 -4.04
N ASP A 133 -32.80 2.29 -5.03
CA ASP A 133 -31.46 2.81 -5.31
C ASP A 133 -30.91 3.75 -4.22
N GLY A 134 -31.55 3.77 -3.04
CA GLY A 134 -31.18 4.64 -1.92
C GLY A 134 -29.96 4.17 -1.13
N PHE A 135 -29.61 2.90 -1.25
CA PHE A 135 -28.52 2.27 -0.50
C PHE A 135 -27.69 1.38 -1.41
N GLU A 136 -26.38 1.51 -1.28
CA GLU A 136 -25.42 0.56 -1.81
C GLU A 136 -24.75 -0.15 -0.64
N PHE A 137 -24.46 -1.43 -0.77
CA PHE A 137 -23.80 -2.19 0.29
C PHE A 137 -22.54 -2.88 -0.21
N GLU A 138 -21.58 -3.02 0.68
CA GLU A 138 -20.33 -3.76 0.47
C GLU A 138 -19.91 -4.49 1.74
N GLN A 139 -19.03 -5.46 1.60
CA GLN A 139 -18.39 -6.09 2.75
C GLN A 139 -17.46 -5.11 3.45
N ASN A 140 -17.47 -5.10 4.79
CA ASN A 140 -16.42 -4.46 5.57
C ASN A 140 -15.15 -5.32 5.48
N VAL A 141 -14.27 -4.98 4.53
CA VAL A 141 -13.10 -5.80 4.21
C VAL A 141 -12.00 -5.63 5.26
N ARG A 142 -11.23 -6.70 5.49
CA ARG A 142 -10.08 -6.66 6.39
C ARG A 142 -8.85 -6.12 5.66
N LEU A 143 -8.12 -5.24 6.34
CA LEU A 143 -6.78 -4.77 5.99
C LEU A 143 -5.83 -5.10 7.13
N LYS A 144 -4.55 -5.25 6.82
CA LYS A 144 -3.55 -5.62 7.82
C LYS A 144 -2.19 -5.00 7.51
N LEU A 145 -1.29 -5.10 8.46
CA LEU A 145 0.12 -4.85 8.20
C LEU A 145 0.62 -5.78 7.09
N PRO A 146 1.46 -5.29 6.18
CA PRO A 146 2.15 -6.15 5.22
C PRO A 146 2.93 -7.25 5.95
N ALA A 147 2.94 -8.46 5.40
CA ALA A 147 3.61 -9.59 6.01
C ALA A 147 5.09 -9.28 6.31
N VAL A 148 5.59 -9.77 7.45
CA VAL A 148 7.04 -9.68 7.74
C VAL A 148 7.77 -10.58 6.73
N PRO A 149 8.77 -10.06 5.98
CA PRO A 149 9.50 -10.85 5.02
C PRO A 149 10.20 -12.06 5.67
N GLU A 150 10.19 -13.21 4.99
CA GLU A 150 10.88 -14.40 5.49
C GLU A 150 12.39 -14.16 5.65
N GLN A 151 12.99 -14.71 6.72
CA GLN A 151 14.43 -14.59 6.99
C GLN A 151 15.30 -15.00 5.79
N ARG A 152 14.92 -16.06 5.08
CA ARG A 152 15.62 -16.52 3.86
C ARG A 152 15.68 -15.47 2.76
N ILE A 153 14.62 -14.65 2.63
CA ILE A 153 14.55 -13.54 1.66
C ILE A 153 15.49 -12.42 2.12
N LEU A 154 15.45 -12.07 3.40
CA LEU A 154 16.29 -11.01 3.98
C LEU A 154 17.78 -11.33 3.89
N GLU A 155 18.19 -12.59 3.98
CA GLU A 155 19.59 -13.01 3.83
C GLU A 155 20.20 -12.71 2.44
N ALA A 156 19.35 -12.54 1.41
CA ALA A 156 19.78 -12.16 0.06
C ALA A 156 19.88 -10.65 -0.16
N GLU A 157 19.31 -9.86 0.75
CA GLU A 157 19.26 -8.40 0.69
C GLU A 157 20.45 -7.78 1.45
N GLU A 158 20.81 -6.52 1.12
CA GLU A 158 21.82 -5.77 1.84
C GLU A 158 21.19 -4.84 2.87
N PRO A 159 21.34 -5.08 4.19
CA PRO A 159 20.69 -4.25 5.21
C PRO A 159 21.33 -2.86 5.30
N PHE A 160 20.52 -1.86 5.68
CA PHE A 160 21.01 -0.51 5.97
C PHE A 160 21.67 -0.38 7.33
N SER A 161 21.28 -1.16 8.31
CA SER A 161 21.89 -1.25 9.66
C SER A 161 22.18 0.12 10.28
N GLY A 162 21.21 1.02 10.34
CA GLY A 162 21.36 2.38 10.92
C GLY A 162 21.98 3.43 9.98
N LEU A 163 22.38 3.07 8.76
CA LEU A 163 22.96 4.01 7.79
C LEU A 163 21.95 4.66 6.84
N SER A 164 20.68 4.31 6.93
CA SER A 164 19.61 4.72 6.01
C SER A 164 19.47 6.24 5.88
N MET A 165 19.52 6.97 6.99
CA MET A 165 19.42 8.44 6.99
C MET A 165 20.57 9.09 6.24
N ASN A 166 21.80 8.63 6.47
CA ASN A 166 22.99 9.12 5.77
C ASN A 166 22.95 8.74 4.28
N TRP A 167 22.48 7.55 3.99
CA TRP A 167 22.36 7.07 2.61
C TRP A 167 21.34 7.89 1.81
N LEU A 168 20.21 8.27 2.40
CA LEU A 168 19.23 9.20 1.82
C LEU A 168 19.79 10.61 1.64
N GLY A 169 20.90 10.96 2.28
CA GLY A 169 21.47 12.30 2.29
C GLY A 169 20.78 13.25 3.27
N ALA A 170 20.13 12.71 4.30
CA ALA A 170 19.54 13.52 5.36
C ALA A 170 20.62 14.26 6.17
N LYS A 171 20.45 15.57 6.37
CA LYS A 171 21.38 16.37 7.15
C LYS A 171 21.27 16.07 8.64
N SER A 172 22.39 16.17 9.37
CA SER A 172 22.40 15.99 10.83
C SER A 172 21.71 17.12 11.60
N ASP A 173 21.65 18.34 11.02
CA ASP A 173 21.09 19.56 11.62
C ASP A 173 19.60 19.79 11.28
N ARG A 174 18.84 18.72 11.03
CA ARG A 174 17.44 18.80 10.60
C ARG A 174 16.39 18.94 11.72
N ARG A 175 16.78 19.36 12.93
CA ARG A 175 15.86 19.43 14.09
C ARG A 175 14.61 20.28 13.84
N GLU A 176 14.70 21.35 13.05
CA GLU A 176 13.57 22.20 12.68
C GLU A 176 12.71 21.65 11.53
N SER A 177 13.12 20.50 10.98
CA SER A 177 12.41 19.87 9.87
C SER A 177 11.03 19.40 10.32
N GLY A 178 10.03 19.63 9.47
CA GLY A 178 8.63 19.28 9.77
C GLY A 178 7.86 20.34 10.56
N HIS A 179 8.52 21.46 10.95
CA HIS A 179 7.84 22.49 11.72
C HIS A 179 6.57 23.02 11.01
N GLY A 180 5.45 23.02 11.74
CA GLY A 180 4.15 23.44 11.23
C GLY A 180 3.46 22.43 10.31
N ILE A 181 3.98 21.20 10.22
CA ILE A 181 3.38 20.09 9.45
C ILE A 181 2.84 19.05 10.42
N LYS A 182 1.59 18.65 10.20
CA LYS A 182 0.93 17.59 10.96
C LYS A 182 0.88 16.29 10.18
N VAL A 183 1.46 15.24 10.74
CA VAL A 183 1.50 13.88 10.16
C VAL A 183 0.61 12.95 10.97
N ALA A 184 -0.42 12.40 10.34
CA ALA A 184 -1.18 11.30 10.94
C ALA A 184 -0.55 9.95 10.60
N ILE A 185 -0.43 9.08 11.60
CA ILE A 185 0.03 7.70 11.47
C ILE A 185 -1.15 6.78 11.82
N LEU A 186 -1.77 6.17 10.81
CA LEU A 186 -2.85 5.20 10.97
C LEU A 186 -2.25 3.81 11.08
N ASP A 187 -2.14 3.31 12.33
CA ASP A 187 -1.38 2.11 12.62
C ASP A 187 -1.87 1.43 13.94
N THR A 188 -1.02 0.66 14.59
CA THR A 188 -1.28 -0.02 15.88
C THR A 188 -1.22 0.91 17.09
N GLY A 189 -0.74 2.15 16.95
CA GLY A 189 -0.45 3.10 18.02
C GLY A 189 1.05 3.31 18.21
N ILE A 190 1.43 4.20 19.14
CA ILE A 190 2.82 4.63 19.35
C ILE A 190 3.16 4.57 20.85
N ASP A 191 4.30 3.97 21.19
CA ASP A 191 4.90 4.07 22.53
C ASP A 191 5.58 5.43 22.69
N ILE A 192 4.83 6.42 23.11
CA ILE A 192 5.34 7.77 23.31
C ILE A 192 6.39 7.87 24.43
N ASN A 193 6.46 6.84 25.31
CA ASN A 193 7.46 6.76 26.37
C ASN A 193 8.80 6.20 25.89
N HIS A 194 8.89 5.78 24.63
CA HIS A 194 10.15 5.33 24.04
C HIS A 194 11.17 6.49 23.99
N GLU A 195 12.42 6.25 24.43
CA GLU A 195 13.45 7.29 24.55
C GLU A 195 13.69 8.07 23.27
N SER A 196 13.59 7.43 22.08
CA SER A 196 13.76 8.09 20.78
C SER A 196 12.64 9.08 20.45
N LEU A 197 11.53 9.10 21.20
CA LEU A 197 10.36 9.94 20.94
C LEU A 197 10.14 10.98 22.05
N TYR A 198 11.03 11.09 23.04
CA TYR A 198 10.90 12.08 24.12
C TYR A 198 10.92 13.51 23.59
N GLY A 199 9.83 14.24 23.84
CA GLY A 199 9.67 15.62 23.40
C GLY A 199 8.94 15.77 22.07
N LEU A 200 8.48 14.68 21.47
CA LEU A 200 7.64 14.71 20.28
C LEU A 200 6.32 15.45 20.58
N ASP A 201 5.92 16.36 19.69
CA ASP A 201 4.58 16.94 19.68
C ASP A 201 3.59 15.86 19.19
N TYR A 202 2.77 15.38 20.13
CA TYR A 202 2.03 14.13 19.96
C TYR A 202 0.60 14.20 20.45
N SER A 203 -0.30 13.61 19.70
CA SER A 203 -1.67 13.31 20.11
C SER A 203 -2.10 11.93 19.64
N GLU A 204 -3.04 11.28 20.34
CA GLU A 204 -3.52 9.95 20.01
C GLU A 204 -5.04 9.85 20.07
N VAL A 205 -5.61 9.10 19.12
CA VAL A 205 -7.01 8.67 19.11
C VAL A 205 -7.07 7.18 18.80
N SER A 206 -7.77 6.38 19.62
CA SER A 206 -8.07 5.00 19.31
C SER A 206 -9.47 4.90 18.70
N LEU A 207 -9.56 4.24 17.55
CA LEU A 207 -10.83 3.86 16.91
C LEU A 207 -11.17 2.38 17.12
N LEU A 208 -10.35 1.67 17.89
CA LEU A 208 -10.59 0.28 18.29
C LEU A 208 -11.60 0.23 19.44
N ASP A 209 -12.39 -0.83 19.49
CA ASP A 209 -13.31 -1.09 20.58
C ASP A 209 -12.57 -1.18 21.93
N ASN A 210 -13.21 -0.70 23.01
CA ASN A 210 -12.64 -0.72 24.36
C ASN A 210 -12.26 -2.14 24.79
N GLY A 211 -10.98 -2.32 25.15
CA GLY A 211 -10.44 -3.60 25.64
C GLY A 211 -9.65 -4.40 24.60
N ILE A 212 -9.53 -3.92 23.38
CA ILE A 212 -8.58 -4.47 22.41
C ILE A 212 -7.22 -3.84 22.70
N ASP A 213 -6.28 -4.64 23.20
CA ASP A 213 -4.89 -4.22 23.37
C ASP A 213 -4.22 -4.15 21.99
N ALA A 214 -3.61 -3.04 21.68
CA ALA A 214 -2.85 -2.86 20.46
C ALA A 214 -1.36 -3.04 20.79
N GLY A 215 -0.71 -4.01 20.17
CA GLY A 215 0.76 -4.04 20.15
C GLY A 215 1.24 -2.80 19.42
N ILE A 216 1.93 -1.90 20.12
CA ILE A 216 2.28 -0.56 19.62
C ILE A 216 3.65 -0.47 18.93
N GLY A 217 4.35 -1.60 18.79
CA GLY A 217 5.73 -1.65 18.26
C GLY A 217 5.84 -1.13 16.83
N HIS A 218 4.94 -1.58 15.92
CA HIS A 218 5.01 -1.21 14.50
C HIS A 218 4.83 0.31 14.31
N GLY A 219 3.77 0.91 14.85
CA GLY A 219 3.54 2.35 14.75
C GLY A 219 4.65 3.18 15.43
N THR A 220 5.26 2.67 16.52
CA THR A 220 6.43 3.29 17.17
C THR A 220 7.63 3.33 16.22
N GLY A 221 7.88 2.23 15.50
CA GLY A 221 8.92 2.18 14.47
C GLY A 221 8.70 3.19 13.36
N ILE A 222 7.47 3.28 12.84
CA ILE A 222 7.08 4.28 11.82
C ILE A 222 7.32 5.70 12.34
N ALA A 223 6.85 6.01 13.56
CA ALA A 223 7.01 7.33 14.17
C ALA A 223 8.48 7.72 14.36
N SER A 224 9.35 6.77 14.75
CA SER A 224 10.77 7.03 14.95
C SER A 224 11.50 7.44 13.66
N ILE A 225 11.14 6.86 12.51
CA ILE A 225 11.68 7.25 11.20
C ILE A 225 11.19 8.63 10.77
N ILE A 226 9.91 8.93 11.00
CA ILE A 226 9.32 10.21 10.62
C ILE A 226 9.81 11.32 11.52
N ALA A 227 9.68 11.15 12.84
CA ALA A 227 9.78 12.23 13.81
C ALA A 227 10.60 11.90 15.08
N GLY A 228 11.53 10.95 15.02
CA GLY A 228 12.44 10.64 16.13
C GLY A 228 13.18 11.89 16.65
N GLN A 229 13.45 11.95 17.95
CA GLN A 229 13.86 13.15 18.66
C GLN A 229 15.31 13.18 19.14
N THR A 230 15.96 12.00 19.27
CA THR A 230 17.33 11.92 19.78
C THR A 230 18.37 12.06 18.64
N ASP A 231 19.61 12.44 18.98
CA ASP A 231 20.67 12.60 17.97
C ASP A 231 20.97 11.30 17.23
N GLU A 232 20.86 10.17 17.92
CA GLU A 232 21.11 8.84 17.36
C GLU A 232 19.96 8.37 16.48
N PHE A 233 18.72 8.72 16.84
CA PHE A 233 17.48 8.38 16.14
C PHE A 233 16.69 9.62 15.74
N LEU A 234 17.38 10.62 15.15
CA LEU A 234 16.69 11.81 14.65
C LEU A 234 15.89 11.45 13.39
N GLY A 235 14.58 11.64 13.44
CA GLY A 235 13.66 11.43 12.33
C GLY A 235 13.89 12.39 11.16
N LEU A 236 13.23 12.18 10.03
CA LEU A 236 13.34 13.09 8.87
C LEU A 236 12.65 14.43 9.09
N ALA A 237 11.62 14.46 9.91
CA ALA A 237 10.81 15.63 10.24
C ALA A 237 10.53 15.71 11.75
N PRO A 238 11.56 15.87 12.60
CA PRO A 238 11.43 15.79 14.05
C PRO A 238 10.55 16.87 14.68
N SER A 239 10.36 18.01 14.02
CA SER A 239 9.48 19.09 14.49
C SER A 239 8.04 18.99 13.96
N SER A 240 7.65 17.86 13.33
CA SER A 240 6.26 17.63 12.94
C SER A 240 5.39 17.33 14.17
N GLU A 241 4.15 17.81 14.14
CA GLU A 241 3.10 17.31 15.03
C GLU A 241 2.68 15.92 14.55
N VAL A 242 2.67 14.91 15.43
CA VAL A 242 2.26 13.54 15.11
C VAL A 242 0.92 13.23 15.74
N LEU A 243 -0.05 12.87 14.89
CA LEU A 243 -1.33 12.33 15.29
C LEU A 243 -1.31 10.80 15.12
N SER A 244 -1.26 10.05 16.20
CA SER A 244 -1.45 8.60 16.19
C SER A 244 -2.94 8.27 16.13
N VAL A 245 -3.36 7.52 15.11
CA VAL A 245 -4.72 7.00 15.02
C VAL A 245 -4.66 5.48 15.04
N LYS A 246 -5.06 4.88 16.16
CA LYS A 246 -5.10 3.41 16.29
C LYS A 246 -6.26 2.85 15.49
N VAL A 247 -5.95 2.19 14.40
CA VAL A 247 -6.90 1.53 13.48
C VAL A 247 -6.63 0.04 13.33
N LEU A 248 -5.48 -0.43 13.84
CA LEU A 248 -5.06 -1.83 13.81
C LEU A 248 -4.93 -2.37 15.24
N ASN A 249 -5.38 -3.61 15.46
CA ASN A 249 -5.24 -4.33 16.72
C ASN A 249 -3.80 -4.87 16.92
N SER A 250 -3.57 -5.63 18.02
CA SER A 250 -2.27 -6.27 18.33
C SER A 250 -1.79 -7.26 17.27
N ASP A 251 -2.70 -7.86 16.51
CA ASP A 251 -2.37 -8.77 15.42
C ASP A 251 -2.05 -8.01 14.11
N GLY A 252 -2.09 -6.68 14.15
CA GLY A 252 -1.88 -5.82 12.99
C GLY A 252 -3.06 -5.85 12.01
N GLU A 253 -4.26 -6.18 12.46
CA GLU A 253 -5.46 -6.26 11.62
C GLU A 253 -6.44 -5.12 11.95
N GLY A 254 -7.06 -4.59 10.90
CA GLY A 254 -8.15 -3.61 10.95
C GLY A 254 -9.18 -3.89 9.87
N ASP A 255 -10.17 -3.04 9.78
CA ASP A 255 -11.21 -3.13 8.76
C ASP A 255 -11.38 -1.81 7.99
N SER A 256 -11.98 -1.89 6.81
CA SER A 256 -12.11 -0.76 5.87
C SER A 256 -12.92 0.40 6.45
N PHE A 257 -13.94 0.14 7.29
CA PHE A 257 -14.70 1.20 7.94
C PHE A 257 -13.87 1.95 8.96
N THR A 258 -13.18 1.23 9.86
CA THR A 258 -12.33 1.81 10.90
C THR A 258 -11.20 2.64 10.30
N ILE A 259 -10.57 2.14 9.21
CA ILE A 259 -9.50 2.86 8.53
C ILE A 259 -10.05 4.09 7.78
N ALA A 260 -11.19 3.98 7.08
CA ALA A 260 -11.85 5.12 6.44
C ALA A 260 -12.22 6.21 7.46
N LYS A 261 -12.75 5.81 8.63
CA LYS A 261 -13.04 6.71 9.76
C LYS A 261 -11.77 7.37 10.28
N GLY A 262 -10.65 6.62 10.34
CA GLY A 262 -9.33 7.14 10.71
C GLY A 262 -8.82 8.20 9.74
N ILE A 263 -8.96 7.97 8.43
CA ILE A 263 -8.60 8.94 7.39
C ILE A 263 -9.41 10.23 7.56
N VAL A 264 -10.75 10.12 7.67
CA VAL A 264 -11.63 11.29 7.87
C VAL A 264 -11.25 12.06 9.14
N LEU A 265 -11.05 11.35 10.26
CA LEU A 265 -10.63 11.96 11.52
C LEU A 265 -9.30 12.69 11.37
N ALA A 266 -8.29 12.09 10.73
CA ALA A 266 -6.99 12.72 10.51
C ALA A 266 -7.12 14.01 9.68
N VAL A 267 -7.95 13.99 8.63
CA VAL A 267 -8.26 15.17 7.81
C VAL A 267 -8.94 16.26 8.63
N ASP A 268 -9.97 15.91 9.40
CA ASP A 268 -10.75 16.84 10.22
C ASP A 268 -9.91 17.45 11.35
N GLN A 269 -8.88 16.74 11.82
CA GLN A 269 -7.89 17.25 12.78
C GLN A 269 -6.75 18.04 12.12
N GLY A 270 -6.82 18.31 10.82
CA GLY A 270 -5.91 19.19 10.11
C GLY A 270 -4.57 18.56 9.76
N SER A 271 -4.51 17.24 9.58
CA SER A 271 -3.28 16.60 9.10
C SER A 271 -2.95 17.03 7.68
N ASP A 272 -1.66 17.20 7.40
CA ASP A 272 -1.12 17.49 6.07
C ASP A 272 -0.82 16.23 5.28
N ILE A 273 -0.37 15.20 6.00
CA ILE A 273 0.03 13.91 5.43
C ILE A 273 -0.56 12.80 6.31
N ILE A 274 -1.02 11.73 5.68
CA ILE A 274 -1.46 10.50 6.33
C ILE A 274 -0.58 9.36 5.87
N ASN A 275 0.10 8.69 6.82
CA ASN A 275 0.89 7.49 6.60
C ASN A 275 0.03 6.25 6.82
N LEU A 276 -0.01 5.37 5.81
CA LEU A 276 -0.78 4.12 5.78
C LEU A 276 0.17 2.94 5.53
N SER A 277 0.84 2.48 6.60
CA SER A 277 1.73 1.31 6.55
C SER A 277 0.95 -0.01 6.65
N LEU A 278 -0.18 -0.09 5.94
CA LEU A 278 -1.14 -1.18 5.95
C LEU A 278 -1.74 -1.42 4.56
N GLY A 279 -2.37 -2.58 4.36
CA GLY A 279 -3.05 -2.84 3.10
C GLY A 279 -3.81 -4.16 3.04
N GLY A 280 -4.51 -4.37 1.92
CA GLY A 280 -5.24 -5.59 1.61
C GLY A 280 -5.48 -5.75 0.11
N PHE A 281 -5.92 -6.94 -0.29
CA PHE A 281 -6.16 -7.23 -1.72
C PHE A 281 -7.49 -6.67 -2.24
N SER A 282 -8.45 -6.44 -1.36
CA SER A 282 -9.76 -5.94 -1.75
C SER A 282 -9.81 -4.41 -1.66
N SER A 283 -10.53 -3.77 -2.57
CA SER A 283 -10.91 -2.35 -2.47
C SER A 283 -12.19 -2.22 -1.65
N SER A 284 -12.47 -1.01 -1.19
CA SER A 284 -13.68 -0.66 -0.45
C SER A 284 -14.15 0.73 -0.89
N ALA A 285 -15.44 0.87 -1.21
CA ALA A 285 -16.03 2.15 -1.59
C ALA A 285 -15.96 3.17 -0.45
N ALA A 286 -16.10 2.74 0.80
CA ALA A 286 -15.95 3.60 1.96
C ALA A 286 -14.52 4.19 2.04
N MET A 287 -13.50 3.35 1.78
CA MET A 287 -12.11 3.80 1.71
C MET A 287 -11.86 4.73 0.52
N ASP A 288 -12.42 4.42 -0.67
CA ASP A 288 -12.32 5.30 -1.84
C ASP A 288 -12.91 6.68 -1.55
N GLN A 289 -14.06 6.74 -0.87
CA GLN A 289 -14.67 7.99 -0.43
C GLN A 289 -13.80 8.74 0.58
N ALA A 290 -13.18 8.05 1.55
CA ALA A 290 -12.26 8.66 2.52
C ALA A 290 -11.00 9.23 1.83
N ILE A 291 -10.43 8.51 0.85
CA ILE A 291 -9.32 8.99 0.04
C ILE A 291 -9.71 10.24 -0.76
N GLN A 292 -10.90 10.25 -1.39
CA GLN A 292 -11.40 11.44 -2.09
C GLN A 292 -11.68 12.61 -1.14
N TYR A 293 -12.16 12.33 0.07
CA TYR A 293 -12.34 13.34 1.12
C TYR A 293 -10.99 13.98 1.47
N ALA A 294 -9.96 13.18 1.76
CA ALA A 294 -8.61 13.66 2.04
C ALA A 294 -8.06 14.50 0.88
N LYS A 295 -8.17 14.01 -0.36
CA LYS A 295 -7.77 14.76 -1.56
C LYS A 295 -8.50 16.10 -1.69
N SER A 296 -9.82 16.16 -1.41
CA SER A 296 -10.61 17.39 -1.47
C SER A 296 -10.16 18.44 -0.47
N LYS A 297 -9.46 18.02 0.59
CA LYS A 297 -8.88 18.85 1.65
C LYS A 297 -7.38 19.09 1.47
N ASP A 298 -6.81 18.69 0.34
CA ASP A 298 -5.37 18.79 0.02
C ASP A 298 -4.49 18.05 1.04
N VAL A 299 -4.95 16.90 1.56
CA VAL A 299 -4.19 16.00 2.45
C VAL A 299 -3.54 14.91 1.62
N LEU A 300 -2.23 14.68 1.81
CA LEU A 300 -1.48 13.64 1.12
C LEU A 300 -1.66 12.29 1.82
N LEU A 301 -1.82 11.23 1.03
CA LEU A 301 -1.83 9.86 1.54
C LEU A 301 -0.61 9.12 0.97
N VAL A 302 0.13 8.44 1.84
CA VAL A 302 1.32 7.65 1.49
C VAL A 302 1.11 6.24 2.00
N SER A 303 1.25 5.23 1.14
CA SER A 303 0.94 3.85 1.51
C SER A 303 1.93 2.83 0.98
N ALA A 304 2.11 1.74 1.72
CA ALA A 304 2.98 0.62 1.42
C ALA A 304 2.40 -0.28 0.31
N VAL A 305 3.22 -0.65 -0.68
CA VAL A 305 2.78 -1.52 -1.78
C VAL A 305 2.49 -2.95 -1.37
N GLY A 306 3.02 -3.42 -0.22
CA GLY A 306 2.91 -4.80 0.27
C GLY A 306 4.24 -5.55 0.23
N ASN A 307 4.29 -6.70 0.93
CA ASN A 307 5.51 -7.50 1.11
C ASN A 307 5.38 -8.94 0.60
N ASP A 308 4.48 -9.18 -0.37
CA ASP A 308 4.21 -10.53 -0.88
C ASP A 308 5.18 -10.94 -2.01
N GLY A 309 6.00 -10.03 -2.53
CA GLY A 309 6.96 -10.27 -3.61
C GLY A 309 6.30 -10.67 -4.92
N THR A 310 5.05 -10.33 -5.13
CA THR A 310 4.23 -10.71 -6.28
C THR A 310 3.68 -9.50 -7.03
N GLU A 311 3.23 -9.74 -8.26
CA GLU A 311 2.49 -8.74 -9.00
C GLU A 311 1.14 -8.46 -8.33
N GLY A 312 0.84 -7.19 -8.10
CA GLY A 312 -0.37 -6.72 -7.45
C GLY A 312 -0.09 -5.87 -6.22
N VAL A 313 -0.14 -4.55 -6.40
CA VAL A 313 0.00 -3.57 -5.32
C VAL A 313 -1.22 -3.64 -4.40
N LEU A 314 -0.99 -3.68 -3.08
CA LEU A 314 -2.07 -3.69 -2.10
C LEU A 314 -2.89 -2.40 -2.13
N TYR A 315 -4.17 -2.48 -1.79
CA TYR A 315 -5.02 -1.34 -1.53
C TYR A 315 -4.80 -0.90 -0.05
N PRO A 316 -4.64 0.41 0.27
CA PRO A 316 -4.97 1.56 -0.58
C PRO A 316 -3.83 2.06 -1.49
N ALA A 317 -2.61 1.52 -1.43
CA ALA A 317 -1.48 2.01 -2.24
C ALA A 317 -1.78 2.02 -3.75
N ARG A 318 -2.52 1.01 -4.28
CA ARG A 318 -2.89 0.99 -5.70
C ARG A 318 -3.93 2.04 -6.12
N HIS A 319 -4.50 2.81 -5.18
CA HIS A 319 -5.44 3.88 -5.54
C HIS A 319 -4.69 5.07 -6.13
N LYS A 320 -5.13 5.58 -7.28
CA LYS A 320 -4.48 6.65 -8.07
C LYS A 320 -4.17 7.97 -7.34
N ASP A 321 -4.83 8.23 -6.23
CA ASP A 321 -4.69 9.43 -5.40
C ASP A 321 -3.91 9.15 -4.10
N VAL A 322 -3.23 8.00 -4.01
CA VAL A 322 -2.35 7.59 -2.92
C VAL A 322 -0.94 7.41 -3.48
N ILE A 323 0.06 7.88 -2.76
CA ILE A 323 1.48 7.70 -3.12
C ILE A 323 1.89 6.28 -2.73
N ALA A 324 2.16 5.44 -3.72
CA ALA A 324 2.50 4.03 -3.54
C ALA A 324 4.01 3.84 -3.39
N VAL A 325 4.44 3.31 -2.24
CA VAL A 325 5.86 3.22 -1.86
C VAL A 325 6.36 1.79 -1.85
N SER A 326 7.37 1.51 -2.67
CA SER A 326 8.16 0.28 -2.72
C SER A 326 9.41 0.38 -1.83
N SER A 327 10.14 -0.72 -1.68
CA SER A 327 11.30 -0.86 -0.80
C SER A 327 12.58 -1.15 -1.59
N VAL A 328 13.70 -0.56 -1.16
CA VAL A 328 15.05 -0.91 -1.64
C VAL A 328 15.97 -1.31 -0.51
N ASP A 329 17.02 -2.09 -0.86
CA ASP A 329 18.13 -2.44 0.01
C ASP A 329 19.27 -1.37 -0.06
N ALA A 330 20.32 -1.54 0.76
CA ALA A 330 21.47 -0.61 0.79
C ALA A 330 22.30 -0.57 -0.50
N LYS A 331 22.07 -1.48 -1.44
CA LYS A 331 22.63 -1.46 -2.80
C LYS A 331 21.71 -0.81 -3.83
N SER A 332 20.64 -0.15 -3.40
CA SER A 332 19.59 0.42 -4.28
C SER A 332 18.92 -0.63 -5.19
N ARG A 333 18.82 -1.88 -4.77
CA ARG A 333 18.04 -2.91 -5.47
C ARG A 333 16.65 -2.93 -4.86
N VAL A 334 15.63 -3.06 -5.69
CA VAL A 334 14.27 -3.28 -5.16
C VAL A 334 14.25 -4.58 -4.35
N SER A 335 13.66 -4.50 -3.16
CA SER A 335 13.56 -5.65 -2.27
C SER A 335 12.71 -6.74 -2.90
N SER A 336 13.18 -7.97 -2.89
CA SER A 336 12.49 -9.10 -3.54
C SER A 336 11.16 -9.46 -2.88
N PHE A 337 10.92 -9.00 -1.65
CA PHE A 337 9.63 -9.12 -0.97
C PHE A 337 8.63 -8.03 -1.36
N ALA A 338 9.06 -6.89 -1.93
CA ALA A 338 8.15 -5.80 -2.27
C ALA A 338 7.17 -6.25 -3.37
N SER A 339 5.87 -6.02 -3.15
CA SER A 339 4.87 -6.18 -4.20
C SER A 339 5.07 -5.14 -5.29
N TYR A 340 4.76 -5.48 -6.52
CA TYR A 340 5.06 -4.63 -7.67
C TYR A 340 3.86 -4.50 -8.62
N GLY A 341 3.83 -3.43 -9.38
CA GLY A 341 2.77 -3.13 -10.35
C GLY A 341 2.90 -1.72 -10.92
N PRO A 342 2.09 -1.38 -11.94
CA PRO A 342 2.12 -0.07 -12.60
C PRO A 342 1.75 1.10 -11.67
N GLU A 343 1.13 0.80 -10.53
CA GLU A 343 0.72 1.79 -9.53
C GLU A 343 1.88 2.27 -8.65
N VAL A 344 3.00 1.54 -8.59
CA VAL A 344 4.17 1.97 -7.81
C VAL A 344 4.63 3.35 -8.26
N ASP A 345 4.78 4.29 -7.33
CA ASP A 345 5.21 5.65 -7.63
C ASP A 345 6.71 5.86 -7.42
N LEU A 346 7.24 5.37 -6.29
CA LEU A 346 8.65 5.50 -5.93
C LEU A 346 9.04 4.44 -4.89
N ALA A 347 10.31 4.39 -4.58
CA ALA A 347 10.87 3.51 -3.57
C ALA A 347 11.69 4.28 -2.52
N ALA A 348 11.89 3.67 -1.36
CA ALA A 348 12.71 4.20 -0.27
C ALA A 348 13.39 3.05 0.51
N PRO A 349 14.35 3.33 1.41
CA PRO A 349 14.98 2.31 2.25
C PRO A 349 13.97 1.48 3.03
N GLY A 350 14.07 0.14 2.97
CA GLY A 350 13.17 -0.73 3.70
C GLY A 350 13.75 -2.09 4.09
N VAL A 351 15.07 -2.25 4.09
CA VAL A 351 15.75 -3.50 4.48
C VAL A 351 16.68 -3.26 5.64
N GLY A 352 16.49 -4.01 6.74
CA GLY A 352 17.37 -3.95 7.91
C GLY A 352 17.49 -2.55 8.49
N ILE A 353 16.37 -1.87 8.69
CA ILE A 353 16.32 -0.52 9.26
C ILE A 353 16.20 -0.62 10.77
N VAL A 354 17.13 0.01 11.49
CA VAL A 354 17.04 0.11 12.95
C VAL A 354 15.98 1.13 13.32
N THR A 355 14.96 0.70 14.08
CA THR A 355 13.81 1.52 14.51
C THR A 355 13.54 1.34 15.99
N ALA A 356 12.83 2.30 16.58
CA ALA A 356 12.22 2.15 17.88
C ALA A 356 11.12 1.06 17.83
N TRP A 357 10.88 0.43 18.98
CA TRP A 357 9.84 -0.57 19.19
C TRP A 357 9.23 -0.40 20.58
N GLU A 358 8.14 -1.07 20.86
CA GLU A 358 7.52 -1.02 22.20
C GLU A 358 8.49 -1.40 23.32
N ASP A 359 8.18 -1.02 24.56
CA ASP A 359 8.98 -1.30 25.76
C ASP A 359 10.43 -0.77 25.69
N ASN A 360 10.63 0.36 25.01
CA ASN A 360 11.94 0.99 24.84
C ASN A 360 12.99 0.10 24.17
N HIS A 361 12.57 -0.83 23.30
CA HIS A 361 13.46 -1.65 22.49
C HIS A 361 13.76 -0.99 21.14
N PHE A 362 14.90 -1.35 20.58
CA PHE A 362 15.25 -1.10 19.19
C PHE A 362 15.28 -2.42 18.43
N VAL A 363 14.73 -2.43 17.24
CA VAL A 363 14.71 -3.62 16.38
C VAL A 363 15.23 -3.29 14.99
N GLU A 364 15.77 -4.30 14.33
CA GLU A 364 16.03 -4.23 12.90
C GLU A 364 14.78 -4.70 12.15
N PHE A 365 14.15 -3.79 11.41
CA PHE A 365 12.89 -4.03 10.75
C PHE A 365 13.03 -3.92 9.23
N SER A 366 12.32 -4.79 8.49
CA SER A 366 12.30 -4.78 7.03
C SER A 366 10.86 -4.82 6.52
N GLY A 367 10.56 -4.01 5.51
CA GLY A 367 9.24 -3.94 4.90
C GLY A 367 8.98 -2.65 4.14
N THR A 368 7.99 -2.68 3.26
CA THR A 368 7.51 -1.48 2.55
C THR A 368 6.84 -0.48 3.50
N SER A 369 6.41 -0.91 4.68
CA SER A 369 5.91 -0.05 5.77
C SER A 369 6.95 0.99 6.20
N ILE A 370 8.21 0.57 6.41
CA ILE A 370 9.30 1.47 6.80
C ILE A 370 9.69 2.38 5.64
N ALA A 371 9.73 1.86 4.42
CA ALA A 371 9.95 2.68 3.23
C ALA A 371 8.90 3.81 3.11
N THR A 372 7.64 3.52 3.44
CA THR A 372 6.54 4.50 3.49
C THR A 372 6.80 5.59 4.51
N ALA A 373 7.35 5.26 5.69
CA ALA A 373 7.73 6.23 6.72
C ALA A 373 8.82 7.19 6.23
N PHE A 374 9.83 6.69 5.48
CA PHE A 374 10.85 7.56 4.88
C PHE A 374 10.25 8.55 3.88
N VAL A 375 9.32 8.12 3.03
CA VAL A 375 8.65 9.01 2.06
C VAL A 375 7.78 10.04 2.79
N THR A 376 7.03 9.61 3.79
CA THR A 376 6.21 10.50 4.64
C THR A 376 7.06 11.57 5.31
N GLY A 377 8.18 11.16 5.93
CA GLY A 377 9.11 12.09 6.57
C GLY A 377 9.79 13.04 5.58
N ALA A 378 10.15 12.56 4.38
CA ALA A 378 10.72 13.38 3.31
C ALA A 378 9.71 14.45 2.82
N LEU A 379 8.44 14.08 2.66
CA LEU A 379 7.37 15.02 2.30
C LEU A 379 7.14 16.04 3.41
N ALA A 380 7.09 15.63 4.67
CA ALA A 380 6.93 16.54 5.81
C ALA A 380 8.12 17.53 5.91
N HIS A 381 9.35 17.03 5.70
CA HIS A 381 10.55 17.85 5.61
C HIS A 381 10.45 18.92 4.50
N GLU A 382 10.01 18.56 3.30
CA GLU A 382 9.91 19.51 2.19
C GLU A 382 8.75 20.50 2.33
N LEU A 383 7.60 20.03 2.81
CA LEU A 383 6.45 20.89 3.08
C LEU A 383 6.78 21.96 4.11
N SER A 384 7.53 21.63 5.18
CA SER A 384 7.93 22.59 6.22
C SER A 384 8.79 23.74 5.70
N LYS A 385 9.54 23.54 4.61
CA LYS A 385 10.35 24.59 3.97
C LYS A 385 9.50 25.59 3.17
N SER A 386 8.31 25.19 2.73
CA SER A 386 7.44 25.97 1.86
C SER A 386 5.96 25.73 2.16
N PRO A 387 5.48 26.09 3.38
CA PRO A 387 4.13 25.72 3.84
C PRO A 387 2.98 26.30 2.99
N SER A 388 3.23 27.40 2.27
CA SER A 388 2.25 28.03 1.38
C SER A 388 2.26 27.51 -0.05
N GLN A 389 3.19 26.58 -0.38
CA GLN A 389 3.30 26.03 -1.72
C GLN A 389 2.25 24.94 -1.92
N ASN A 390 1.70 24.86 -3.13
CA ASN A 390 0.81 23.76 -3.52
C ASN A 390 1.52 22.41 -3.36
N LYS A 391 0.90 21.47 -2.66
CA LYS A 391 1.48 20.14 -2.35
C LYS A 391 1.83 19.36 -3.61
N ASN A 392 1.10 19.52 -4.72
CA ASN A 392 1.46 18.91 -6.00
C ASN A 392 2.84 19.36 -6.51
N VAL A 393 3.22 20.62 -6.28
CA VAL A 393 4.56 21.12 -6.65
C VAL A 393 5.65 20.45 -5.82
N ILE A 394 5.38 20.17 -4.55
CA ILE A 394 6.30 19.43 -3.68
C ILE A 394 6.44 17.97 -4.13
N ILE A 395 5.33 17.32 -4.48
CA ILE A 395 5.33 15.94 -5.02
C ILE A 395 6.12 15.88 -6.33
N GLU A 396 5.88 16.80 -7.25
CA GLU A 396 6.62 16.86 -8.52
C GLU A 396 8.11 17.16 -8.31
N ALA A 397 8.45 17.99 -7.31
CA ALA A 397 9.84 18.23 -6.92
C ALA A 397 10.48 16.96 -6.38
N LEU A 398 9.78 16.18 -5.56
CA LEU A 398 10.23 14.88 -5.08
C LEU A 398 10.46 13.93 -6.27
N TYR A 399 9.46 13.75 -7.14
CA TYR A 399 9.54 12.83 -8.28
C TYR A 399 10.64 13.20 -9.29
N SER A 400 10.91 14.46 -9.49
CA SER A 400 11.95 14.94 -10.41
C SER A 400 13.38 14.79 -9.87
N ASN A 401 13.52 14.47 -8.57
CA ASN A 401 14.81 14.38 -7.90
C ASN A 401 15.07 12.98 -7.30
N LEU A 402 14.40 11.96 -7.79
CA LEU A 402 14.66 10.56 -7.42
C LEU A 402 15.91 10.02 -8.13
N ASP A 403 16.58 9.09 -7.50
CA ASP A 403 17.66 8.33 -8.11
C ASP A 403 17.07 7.17 -8.91
N GLU A 404 17.51 7.04 -10.16
CA GLU A 404 17.16 5.88 -10.97
C GLU A 404 17.65 4.58 -10.33
N THR A 405 16.86 3.53 -10.49
CA THR A 405 17.24 2.15 -10.20
C THR A 405 16.45 1.21 -11.11
N GLU A 406 16.80 -0.08 -11.13
CA GLU A 406 16.14 -1.08 -11.98
C GLU A 406 16.10 -0.65 -13.46
N LYS A 407 14.92 -0.61 -14.07
CA LYS A 407 14.73 -0.19 -15.45
C LYS A 407 14.67 1.35 -15.54
N PRO A 408 15.35 1.97 -16.51
CA PRO A 408 15.33 3.43 -16.69
C PRO A 408 13.91 3.98 -16.92
N GLY A 409 13.59 5.08 -16.23
CA GLY A 409 12.29 5.71 -16.24
C GLY A 409 11.28 5.01 -15.32
N LYS A 410 10.00 5.38 -15.39
CA LYS A 410 8.99 4.75 -14.52
C LYS A 410 8.84 3.26 -14.85
N ASP A 411 9.08 2.41 -13.86
CA ASP A 411 8.90 0.98 -13.94
C ASP A 411 7.91 0.44 -12.90
N ILE A 412 7.64 -0.87 -12.93
CA ILE A 412 6.66 -1.50 -12.04
C ILE A 412 7.21 -1.89 -10.67
N TRP A 413 8.53 -1.78 -10.42
CA TRP A 413 9.19 -2.21 -9.20
C TRP A 413 9.55 -1.04 -8.29
N ALA A 414 10.23 -0.02 -8.83
CA ALA A 414 10.67 1.19 -8.12
C ALA A 414 9.87 2.44 -8.48
N GLY A 415 8.89 2.32 -9.40
CA GLY A 415 8.16 3.47 -9.91
C GLY A 415 9.07 4.43 -10.68
N ARG A 416 9.21 5.67 -10.20
CA ARG A 416 10.07 6.72 -10.80
C ARG A 416 11.49 6.71 -10.25
N GLY A 417 11.79 5.82 -9.30
CA GLY A 417 13.11 5.70 -8.66
C GLY A 417 13.06 5.82 -7.14
N VAL A 418 14.21 6.03 -6.54
CA VAL A 418 14.44 6.00 -5.10
C VAL A 418 14.62 7.40 -4.53
N VAL A 419 14.03 7.67 -3.36
CA VAL A 419 14.16 8.96 -2.67
C VAL A 419 15.61 9.32 -2.41
N ASN A 420 15.99 10.56 -2.78
CA ASN A 420 17.30 11.16 -2.46
C ASN A 420 17.09 12.58 -1.94
N LEU A 421 17.19 12.75 -0.62
CA LEU A 421 16.99 14.05 0.03
C LEU A 421 18.06 15.07 -0.33
N ARG A 422 19.30 14.63 -0.55
CA ARG A 422 20.38 15.53 -0.97
C ARG A 422 20.06 16.17 -2.31
N ARG A 423 19.62 15.39 -3.30
CA ARG A 423 19.21 15.91 -4.62
C ARG A 423 18.01 16.84 -4.49
N LEU A 424 17.01 16.42 -3.73
CA LEU A 424 15.82 17.20 -3.48
C LEU A 424 16.15 18.57 -2.84
N GLU A 425 17.05 18.61 -1.86
CA GLU A 425 17.48 19.85 -1.23
C GLU A 425 18.31 20.73 -2.16
N GLN A 426 19.19 20.13 -2.97
CA GLN A 426 20.10 20.83 -3.85
C GLN A 426 19.48 21.23 -5.20
N ARG A 427 18.23 20.88 -5.49
CA ARG A 427 17.57 21.07 -6.78
C ARG A 427 17.63 22.49 -7.35
N ASN A 428 17.69 23.47 -6.46
CA ASN A 428 17.75 24.88 -6.82
C ASN A 428 19.17 25.48 -6.68
N THR A 429 20.19 24.66 -6.35
CA THR A 429 21.59 25.10 -6.25
C THR A 429 22.24 24.93 -7.61
N PRO A 430 22.63 26.02 -8.31
CA PRO A 430 23.18 25.89 -9.65
C PRO A 430 24.63 25.36 -9.60
N GLY A 431 25.03 24.66 -10.67
CA GLY A 431 26.42 24.32 -10.92
C GLY A 431 26.92 23.04 -10.27
N ILE A 432 26.05 22.21 -9.69
CA ILE A 432 26.43 20.90 -9.13
C ILE A 432 26.65 19.92 -10.28
N VAL A 433 27.86 19.40 -10.40
CA VAL A 433 28.23 18.32 -11.33
C VAL A 433 28.28 17.01 -10.54
N ASP A 434 27.38 16.09 -10.81
CA ASP A 434 27.28 14.79 -10.09
C ASP A 434 26.77 13.74 -11.08
N ALA A 435 27.63 12.81 -11.50
CA ALA A 435 27.27 11.70 -12.36
C ALA A 435 27.31 10.39 -11.58
N ALA A 436 26.35 9.54 -11.74
CA ALA A 436 26.27 8.27 -11.01
C ALA A 436 26.04 7.06 -11.92
N VAL A 437 26.65 5.92 -11.58
CA VAL A 437 26.19 4.61 -12.06
C VAL A 437 25.10 4.14 -11.14
N VAL A 438 23.83 4.24 -11.59
CA VAL A 438 22.66 4.08 -10.73
C VAL A 438 22.09 2.66 -10.72
N GLY A 439 22.23 1.89 -11.78
CA GLY A 439 21.64 0.55 -11.81
C GLY A 439 22.21 -0.40 -12.85
N TYR A 440 21.88 -1.67 -12.65
CA TYR A 440 22.03 -2.76 -13.61
C TYR A 440 20.66 -3.43 -13.76
N TYR A 441 20.16 -3.50 -14.97
CA TYR A 441 18.89 -4.13 -15.26
C TYR A 441 19.04 -5.32 -16.21
N PHE A 442 18.39 -6.44 -15.87
CA PHE A 442 18.34 -7.65 -16.69
C PHE A 442 16.92 -7.88 -17.15
N ASP A 443 16.72 -8.00 -18.44
CA ASP A 443 15.45 -8.45 -19.00
C ASP A 443 15.51 -9.96 -19.25
N SER A 444 15.17 -10.73 -18.21
CA SER A 444 15.15 -12.21 -18.28
C SER A 444 14.08 -12.75 -19.24
N ASN A 445 13.09 -11.94 -19.61
CA ASN A 445 12.02 -12.33 -20.52
C ASN A 445 12.39 -12.13 -22.00
N ASN A 446 13.46 -11.39 -22.29
CA ASN A 446 13.97 -11.09 -23.62
C ASN A 446 15.24 -11.89 -23.94
N LEU A 447 15.17 -13.21 -23.83
CA LEU A 447 16.21 -14.07 -24.42
C LEU A 447 16.23 -13.82 -25.93
N SER A 448 17.39 -13.34 -26.44
CA SER A 448 17.53 -13.21 -27.88
C SER A 448 17.50 -14.59 -28.54
N SER A 449 17.07 -14.65 -29.80
CA SER A 449 17.13 -15.89 -30.61
C SER A 449 18.54 -16.50 -30.75
N SER A 450 19.57 -15.75 -30.36
CA SER A 450 20.99 -16.17 -30.31
C SER A 450 21.42 -16.75 -28.95
N GLY A 451 20.52 -16.93 -27.98
CA GLY A 451 20.87 -17.43 -26.65
C GLY A 451 21.64 -16.41 -25.79
N THR A 452 21.54 -15.12 -26.09
CA THR A 452 22.17 -14.06 -25.29
C THR A 452 21.15 -13.32 -24.46
N ILE A 453 21.52 -12.96 -23.22
CA ILE A 453 20.70 -12.20 -22.28
C ILE A 453 21.16 -10.73 -22.33
N PRO A 454 20.27 -9.77 -22.67
CA PRO A 454 20.62 -8.35 -22.60
C PRO A 454 20.66 -7.90 -21.14
N PHE A 455 21.66 -7.08 -20.82
CA PHE A 455 21.67 -6.32 -19.58
C PHE A 455 22.00 -4.87 -19.85
N GLN A 456 21.44 -3.98 -19.06
CA GLN A 456 21.63 -2.55 -19.17
C GLN A 456 22.42 -2.04 -17.98
N VAL A 457 23.34 -1.10 -18.27
CA VAL A 457 24.04 -0.30 -17.27
C VAL A 457 23.48 1.11 -17.39
N THR A 458 22.84 1.58 -16.32
CA THR A 458 22.20 2.90 -16.29
C THR A 458 23.09 3.90 -15.57
N VAL A 459 23.23 5.07 -16.17
CA VAL A 459 23.91 6.23 -15.60
C VAL A 459 22.94 7.39 -15.51
N GLN A 460 23.10 8.26 -14.51
CA GLN A 460 22.27 9.44 -14.30
C GLN A 460 23.12 10.65 -13.97
N ASN A 461 22.76 11.81 -14.51
CA ASN A 461 23.25 13.10 -14.02
C ASN A 461 22.42 13.49 -12.79
N GLN A 462 22.93 13.23 -11.61
CA GLN A 462 22.28 13.53 -10.33
C GLN A 462 22.49 14.99 -9.88
N GLY A 463 23.32 15.74 -10.61
CA GLY A 463 23.58 17.15 -10.36
C GLY A 463 22.56 18.11 -10.97
N THR A 464 22.82 19.39 -10.79
CA THR A 464 22.04 20.50 -11.36
C THR A 464 22.72 21.16 -12.55
N ALA A 465 23.98 20.85 -12.77
CA ALA A 465 24.75 21.31 -13.93
C ALA A 465 24.61 20.35 -15.12
N TRP A 466 24.68 20.90 -16.30
CA TRP A 466 24.86 20.12 -17.51
C TRP A 466 26.25 19.47 -17.56
N ILE A 467 26.32 18.18 -17.83
CA ILE A 467 27.56 17.44 -18.02
C ILE A 467 27.92 17.46 -19.50
N GLN A 468 29.13 17.95 -19.81
CA GLN A 468 29.54 18.18 -21.20
C GLN A 468 29.93 16.90 -21.92
N SER A 469 30.69 16.04 -21.26
CA SER A 469 31.17 14.79 -21.83
C SER A 469 31.56 13.79 -20.73
N MET A 470 31.13 12.56 -20.91
CA MET A 470 31.52 11.47 -20.02
C MET A 470 31.78 10.18 -20.79
N SER A 471 32.53 9.28 -20.17
CA SER A 471 32.74 7.92 -20.64
C SER A 471 32.42 6.92 -19.55
N LEU A 472 31.76 5.83 -19.94
CA LEU A 472 31.45 4.70 -19.09
C LEU A 472 32.32 3.52 -19.44
N LYS A 473 33.08 3.01 -18.48
CA LYS A 473 33.84 1.76 -18.57
C LYS A 473 33.06 0.68 -17.84
N VAL A 474 32.82 -0.45 -18.50
CA VAL A 474 32.17 -1.62 -17.92
C VAL A 474 33.10 -2.83 -18.05
N ASN A 475 33.41 -3.47 -16.91
CA ASN A 475 34.15 -4.72 -16.85
C ASN A 475 33.22 -5.85 -16.42
N TYR A 476 33.15 -6.92 -17.20
CA TYR A 476 32.40 -8.12 -16.91
C TYR A 476 33.05 -9.34 -17.55
N LYS A 477 33.10 -10.46 -16.85
CA LYS A 477 33.74 -11.71 -17.33
C LYS A 477 35.14 -11.50 -17.92
N GLY A 478 35.92 -10.58 -17.35
CA GLY A 478 37.26 -10.24 -17.86
C GLY A 478 37.26 -9.43 -19.18
N LEU A 479 36.13 -9.05 -19.69
CA LEU A 479 35.98 -8.17 -20.86
C LEU A 479 35.79 -6.73 -20.38
N GLU A 480 36.46 -5.80 -21.06
CA GLU A 480 36.30 -4.35 -20.86
C GLU A 480 35.54 -3.76 -22.06
N LYS A 481 34.50 -2.99 -21.78
CA LYS A 481 33.78 -2.19 -22.78
C LYS A 481 33.80 -0.74 -22.36
N ASN A 482 34.03 0.15 -23.33
CA ASN A 482 34.10 1.60 -23.12
C ASN A 482 33.05 2.27 -24.01
N PHE A 483 32.21 3.12 -23.39
CA PHE A 483 31.15 3.86 -24.05
C PHE A 483 31.40 5.35 -23.90
N ARG A 484 31.14 6.13 -24.97
CA ARG A 484 31.10 7.59 -24.91
C ARG A 484 29.66 8.02 -24.80
N LEU A 485 29.30 8.61 -23.68
CA LEU A 485 27.90 8.97 -23.41
C LEU A 485 27.53 10.39 -23.87
N GLY A 486 28.54 11.19 -24.25
CA GLY A 486 28.32 12.57 -24.66
C GLY A 486 27.88 13.48 -23.51
N ASN A 487 27.01 14.43 -23.84
CA ASN A 487 26.46 15.38 -22.87
C ASN A 487 25.20 14.84 -22.20
N MET A 488 24.95 15.24 -20.94
CA MET A 488 23.72 14.92 -20.22
C MET A 488 23.17 16.13 -19.46
N SER A 489 21.87 16.38 -19.61
CA SER A 489 21.16 17.41 -18.84
C SER A 489 21.00 16.99 -17.37
N ALA A 490 20.74 17.96 -16.49
CA ALA A 490 20.40 17.67 -15.10
C ALA A 490 19.20 16.71 -15.02
N GLY A 491 19.30 15.67 -14.18
CA GLY A 491 18.28 14.64 -14.01
C GLY A 491 18.20 13.58 -15.11
N GLU A 492 18.89 13.78 -16.25
CA GLU A 492 18.84 12.85 -17.38
C GLU A 492 19.49 11.51 -17.04
N SER A 493 18.83 10.42 -17.44
CA SER A 493 19.34 9.04 -17.34
C SER A 493 19.60 8.46 -18.71
N ARG A 494 20.66 7.63 -18.84
CA ARG A 494 20.99 6.89 -20.06
C ARG A 494 21.42 5.48 -19.71
N SER A 495 21.12 4.54 -20.62
CA SER A 495 21.52 3.15 -20.48
C SER A 495 22.30 2.66 -21.68
N GLU A 496 23.34 1.87 -21.40
CA GLU A 496 24.08 1.12 -22.40
C GLU A 496 23.77 -0.35 -22.26
N THR A 497 23.46 -1.00 -23.39
CA THR A 497 23.10 -2.42 -23.40
C THR A 497 24.30 -3.27 -23.77
N LEU A 498 24.56 -4.28 -22.95
CA LEU A 498 25.53 -5.34 -23.18
C LEU A 498 24.81 -6.68 -23.25
N TYR A 499 25.50 -7.72 -23.73
CA TYR A 499 24.91 -9.02 -23.94
C TYR A 499 25.76 -10.10 -23.28
N PHE A 500 25.10 -11.05 -22.60
CA PHE A 500 25.70 -12.26 -22.08
C PHE A 500 25.31 -13.48 -22.89
N ASP A 501 26.20 -14.44 -22.90
CA ASP A 501 25.90 -15.78 -23.35
C ASP A 501 25.18 -16.55 -22.22
N SER A 502 23.96 -17.03 -22.49
CA SER A 502 23.13 -17.79 -21.53
C SER A 502 23.76 -19.14 -21.18
N ASP A 503 24.59 -19.71 -22.05
CA ASP A 503 25.22 -21.01 -21.86
C ASP A 503 26.48 -20.93 -20.98
N SER A 504 26.74 -19.80 -20.34
CA SER A 504 27.89 -19.64 -19.44
C SER A 504 27.79 -20.58 -18.24
N PRO A 505 28.86 -21.35 -17.96
CA PRO A 505 28.88 -22.24 -16.80
C PRO A 505 28.86 -21.50 -15.45
N ASP A 506 29.29 -20.24 -15.45
CA ASP A 506 29.25 -19.38 -14.26
C ASP A 506 27.89 -18.72 -14.16
N LYS A 507 27.06 -19.19 -13.21
CA LYS A 507 25.75 -18.59 -12.90
C LYS A 507 25.85 -17.25 -12.15
N THR A 508 27.06 -16.87 -11.72
CA THR A 508 27.30 -15.59 -11.04
C THR A 508 28.13 -14.68 -11.92
N LEU A 509 27.63 -13.50 -12.20
CA LEU A 509 28.31 -12.48 -12.98
C LEU A 509 28.79 -11.34 -12.10
N SER A 510 30.11 -11.16 -12.00
CA SER A 510 30.68 -9.95 -11.41
C SER A 510 30.79 -8.85 -12.46
N ILE A 511 30.20 -7.69 -12.15
CA ILE A 511 30.21 -6.49 -12.99
C ILE A 511 30.83 -5.36 -12.19
N SER A 512 31.67 -4.55 -12.85
CA SER A 512 32.07 -3.25 -12.32
C SER A 512 31.95 -2.20 -13.41
N SER A 513 31.39 -1.05 -13.05
CA SER A 513 31.23 0.09 -13.93
C SER A 513 31.87 1.32 -13.32
N GLU A 514 32.52 2.14 -14.14
CA GLU A 514 33.20 3.37 -13.74
C GLU A 514 32.90 4.49 -14.74
N LEU A 515 32.42 5.63 -14.23
CA LEU A 515 32.23 6.86 -14.99
C LEU A 515 33.46 7.77 -14.87
N SER A 516 33.82 8.41 -15.96
CA SER A 516 34.84 9.46 -16.02
C SER A 516 34.27 10.68 -16.73
N LEU A 517 34.35 11.84 -16.09
CA LEU A 517 33.96 13.13 -16.64
C LEU A 517 35.18 13.81 -17.30
N LEU A 518 34.97 14.42 -18.45
CA LEU A 518 36.00 15.17 -19.16
C LEU A 518 35.83 16.67 -18.95
N GLY A 519 36.83 17.30 -18.32
CA GLY A 519 36.84 18.75 -18.11
C GLY A 519 35.94 19.30 -17.02
N GLN A 520 35.32 18.44 -16.24
CA GLN A 520 34.47 18.80 -15.09
C GLN A 520 34.84 17.94 -13.89
N THR A 521 34.69 18.49 -12.68
CA THR A 521 34.93 17.77 -11.42
C THR A 521 33.61 17.34 -10.81
N ASP A 522 33.49 16.07 -10.54
CA ASP A 522 32.36 15.48 -9.86
C ASP A 522 32.39 15.78 -8.36
N VAL A 523 31.25 16.21 -7.78
CA VAL A 523 31.17 16.52 -6.34
C VAL A 523 31.09 15.27 -5.48
N LEU A 524 30.67 14.13 -6.07
CA LEU A 524 30.52 12.85 -5.36
C LEU A 524 31.12 11.67 -6.14
N PRO A 525 32.45 11.66 -6.36
CA PRO A 525 33.06 10.67 -7.25
C PRO A 525 32.91 9.21 -6.79
N LYS A 526 32.41 8.96 -5.58
CA LYS A 526 32.17 7.60 -5.08
C LYS A 526 31.01 6.91 -5.80
N ASN A 527 29.97 7.65 -6.24
CA ASN A 527 28.81 7.10 -6.96
C ASN A 527 29.12 6.89 -8.47
N ASN A 528 30.29 7.36 -8.95
CA ASN A 528 30.77 7.09 -10.30
C ASN A 528 31.18 5.63 -10.49
N VAL A 529 31.37 4.88 -9.41
CA VAL A 529 31.80 3.47 -9.44
C VAL A 529 30.75 2.60 -8.81
N ARG A 530 30.27 1.59 -9.56
CA ARG A 530 29.35 0.56 -9.05
C ARG A 530 29.93 -0.82 -9.31
N LYS A 531 29.87 -1.69 -8.30
CA LYS A 531 30.23 -3.11 -8.40
C LYS A 531 29.04 -3.94 -7.96
N SER A 532 28.74 -4.99 -8.69
CA SER A 532 27.65 -5.92 -8.35
C SER A 532 28.02 -7.34 -8.75
N SER A 533 27.45 -8.29 -8.04
CA SER A 533 27.45 -9.71 -8.44
C SER A 533 26.00 -10.09 -8.70
N LEU A 534 25.72 -10.54 -9.89
CA LEU A 534 24.39 -10.85 -10.37
C LEU A 534 24.27 -12.36 -10.56
N ILE A 535 23.17 -12.93 -10.12
CA ILE A 535 22.87 -14.34 -10.37
C ILE A 535 22.11 -14.40 -11.68
N LEU A 536 22.69 -15.12 -12.65
CA LEU A 536 22.03 -15.35 -13.94
C LEU A 536 20.92 -16.39 -13.77
N PRO A 537 19.80 -16.23 -14.46
CA PRO A 537 18.65 -17.11 -14.36
C PRO A 537 18.93 -18.56 -14.75
#